data_0d8ad2d40b03548755d58b1ab39cbfee
#
_entry.id   0d8ad2d40b03548755d58b1ab39cbfee
#
_cell.length_a   1.000
_cell.length_b   1.000
_cell.length_c   1.000
_cell.angle_alpha   90.00
_cell.angle_beta   90.00
_cell.angle_gamma   90.00
#
_symmetry.space_group_name_H-M   'P 1'
#
loop_
_entity.id
_entity.type
_entity.pdbx_description
1 polymer ?
#
loop_
_entity_poly.entity_id
_entity_poly.type
_entity_poly.pdbx_seq_one_letter_code
_entity_poly.pdbx_strand_id
1 'polypeptide(L)'
;TLASIYKKRFNRKVLENTLRKTLGVSCMFMWIILAALCFGAVFDGLGAGRAIETLFIERWQLSPWGVLIMMQLSYILMGMFLDDTAMLVIVAPLYVPLIIALGFDPIWYGVLYTITCQIAYMTPPFGYNLFLMRAMAPKEITLQDIYSSIIPFVLIMVFGLAIVMIFPEIATYLPEKY
;
A
#
# COMPACT_ATOMS: atom_id res chain seq x y z
N THR A 1 13.05 -24.43 -1.12
CA THR A 1 13.42 -25.79 -1.60
C THR A 1 14.89 -25.85 -2.02
N LEU A 2 15.40 -24.95 -2.91
CA LEU A 2 16.81 -24.97 -3.36
C LEU A 2 17.79 -24.89 -2.19
N ALA A 3 17.56 -23.98 -1.24
CA ALA A 3 18.43 -23.83 -0.05
C ALA A 3 18.41 -25.07 0.87
N SER A 4 17.28 -25.78 0.97
CA SER A 4 17.19 -27.01 1.76
C SER A 4 17.89 -28.20 1.08
N ILE A 5 17.88 -28.24 -0.25
CA ILE A 5 18.67 -29.21 -1.02
C ILE A 5 20.17 -28.95 -0.84
N TYR A 6 20.59 -27.69 -1.00
CA TYR A 6 21.99 -27.29 -0.80
C TYR A 6 22.50 -27.62 0.60
N LYS A 7 21.68 -27.39 1.64
CA LYS A 7 22.01 -27.72 3.04
C LYS A 7 21.76 -29.20 3.41
N LYS A 8 21.46 -30.08 2.44
CA LYS A 8 21.16 -31.51 2.65
C LYS A 8 20.06 -31.77 3.72
N ARG A 9 19.14 -30.81 3.89
CA ARG A 9 18.00 -30.91 4.83
C ARG A 9 16.67 -31.13 4.10
N PHE A 10 16.73 -31.48 2.82
CA PHE A 10 15.53 -31.78 2.05
C PHE A 10 14.93 -33.12 2.51
N ASN A 11 13.70 -33.07 3.01
CA ASN A 11 12.94 -34.24 3.41
C ASN A 11 11.50 -34.07 2.93
N ARG A 12 10.80 -35.16 2.67
CA ARG A 12 9.38 -35.18 2.25
C ARG A 12 8.51 -34.33 3.18
N LYS A 13 8.76 -34.38 4.49
CA LYS A 13 8.05 -33.56 5.49
C LYS A 13 8.29 -32.05 5.33
N VAL A 14 9.49 -31.66 4.97
CA VAL A 14 9.86 -30.25 4.69
C VAL A 14 9.17 -29.79 3.41
N LEU A 15 9.15 -30.63 2.38
CA LEU A 15 8.45 -30.32 1.12
C LEU A 15 6.94 -30.15 1.35
N GLU A 16 6.31 -31.12 2.04
CA GLU A 16 4.88 -31.08 2.32
C GLU A 16 4.49 -29.84 3.13
N ASN A 17 5.22 -29.54 4.19
CA ASN A 17 4.97 -28.35 5.01
C ASN A 17 5.15 -27.05 4.21
N THR A 18 6.17 -26.97 3.37
CA THR A 18 6.40 -25.81 2.52
C THR A 18 5.28 -25.64 1.51
N LEU A 19 4.90 -26.71 0.81
CA LEU A 19 3.81 -26.68 -0.16
C LEU A 19 2.48 -26.29 0.50
N ARG A 20 2.16 -26.91 1.64
CA ARG A 20 0.93 -26.61 2.38
C ARG A 20 0.85 -25.14 2.83
N LYS A 21 1.94 -24.61 3.37
CA LYS A 21 2.00 -23.19 3.76
C LYS A 21 1.90 -22.25 2.55
N THR A 22 2.64 -22.54 1.48
CA THR A 22 2.61 -21.73 0.25
C THR A 22 1.21 -21.74 -0.36
N LEU A 23 0.60 -22.92 -0.52
CA LEU A 23 -0.77 -23.03 -1.04
C LEU A 23 -1.78 -22.31 -0.15
N GLY A 24 -1.66 -22.44 1.18
CA GLY A 24 -2.54 -21.72 2.11
C GLY A 24 -2.49 -20.21 1.92
N VAL A 25 -1.30 -19.64 1.83
CA VAL A 25 -1.12 -18.19 1.60
C VAL A 25 -1.61 -17.80 0.20
N SER A 26 -1.24 -18.55 -0.84
CA SER A 26 -1.69 -18.26 -2.21
C SER A 26 -3.21 -18.33 -2.37
N CYS A 27 -3.85 -19.36 -1.80
CA CYS A 27 -5.32 -19.45 -1.82
C CYS A 27 -5.98 -18.31 -1.05
N MET A 28 -5.42 -17.91 0.09
CA MET A 28 -5.92 -16.76 0.84
C MET A 28 -5.90 -15.49 -0.03
N PHE A 29 -4.79 -15.19 -0.69
CA PHE A 29 -4.69 -14.02 -1.58
C PHE A 29 -5.66 -14.12 -2.76
N MET A 30 -5.80 -15.29 -3.38
CA MET A 30 -6.76 -15.48 -4.48
C MET A 30 -8.20 -15.21 -4.04
N TRP A 31 -8.60 -15.68 -2.86
CA TRP A 31 -9.93 -15.41 -2.30
C TRP A 31 -10.15 -13.91 -2.04
N ILE A 32 -9.15 -13.22 -1.49
CA ILE A 32 -9.22 -11.78 -1.22
C ILE A 32 -9.36 -11.01 -2.54
N ILE A 33 -8.55 -11.36 -3.57
CA ILE A 33 -8.62 -10.72 -4.89
C ILE A 33 -9.99 -10.94 -5.54
N LEU A 34 -10.52 -12.17 -5.49
CA LEU A 34 -11.85 -12.47 -6.03
C LEU A 34 -12.95 -11.67 -5.34
N ALA A 35 -12.91 -11.61 -4.00
CA ALA A 35 -13.86 -10.80 -3.23
C ALA A 35 -13.75 -9.30 -3.59
N ALA A 36 -12.55 -8.78 -3.75
CA ALA A 36 -12.31 -7.39 -4.15
C ALA A 36 -12.84 -7.09 -5.56
N LEU A 37 -12.61 -8.00 -6.52
CA LEU A 37 -13.15 -7.86 -7.89
C LEU A 37 -14.69 -7.90 -7.90
N CYS A 38 -15.31 -8.82 -7.14
CA CYS A 38 -16.76 -8.86 -6.99
C CYS A 38 -17.31 -7.59 -6.37
N PHE A 39 -16.64 -7.08 -5.32
CA PHE A 39 -17.01 -5.82 -4.68
C PHE A 39 -16.90 -4.65 -5.67
N GLY A 40 -15.79 -4.54 -6.41
CA GLY A 40 -15.57 -3.51 -7.43
C GLY A 40 -16.65 -3.53 -8.50
N ALA A 41 -16.99 -4.72 -9.02
CA ALA A 41 -18.05 -4.87 -10.01
C ALA A 41 -19.44 -4.41 -9.51
N VAL A 42 -19.78 -4.75 -8.27
CA VAL A 42 -21.01 -4.29 -7.63
C VAL A 42 -20.98 -2.78 -7.40
N PHE A 43 -19.84 -2.26 -6.95
CA PHE A 43 -19.64 -0.84 -6.70
C PHE A 43 -19.82 0.00 -7.99
N ASP A 44 -19.20 -0.45 -9.09
CA ASP A 44 -19.35 0.18 -10.40
C ASP A 44 -20.78 0.04 -10.93
N GLY A 45 -21.38 -1.13 -10.79
CA GLY A 45 -22.77 -1.41 -11.23
C GLY A 45 -23.82 -0.57 -10.49
N LEU A 46 -23.56 -0.21 -9.24
CA LEU A 46 -24.39 0.70 -8.44
C LEU A 46 -24.14 2.17 -8.76
N GLY A 47 -23.16 2.49 -9.62
CA GLY A 47 -22.80 3.87 -9.94
C GLY A 47 -22.16 4.61 -8.77
N ALA A 48 -21.59 3.88 -7.81
CA ALA A 48 -21.00 4.45 -6.60
C ALA A 48 -19.80 5.35 -6.91
N GLY A 49 -19.06 5.09 -8.00
CA GLY A 49 -18.01 5.99 -8.48
C GLY A 49 -18.55 7.38 -8.76
N ARG A 50 -19.68 7.49 -9.50
CA ARG A 50 -20.33 8.78 -9.77
C ARG A 50 -20.88 9.44 -8.51
N ALA A 51 -21.44 8.65 -7.59
CA ALA A 51 -21.94 9.17 -6.32
C ALA A 51 -20.83 9.79 -5.48
N ILE A 52 -19.66 9.18 -5.47
CA ILE A 52 -18.46 9.69 -4.78
C ILE A 52 -17.94 10.95 -5.49
N GLU A 53 -17.86 10.94 -6.81
CA GLU A 53 -17.47 12.11 -7.62
C GLU A 53 -18.39 13.31 -7.32
N THR A 54 -19.70 13.11 -7.38
CA THR A 54 -20.70 14.13 -7.02
C THR A 54 -20.52 14.63 -5.60
N LEU A 55 -20.24 13.76 -4.67
CA LEU A 55 -20.07 14.11 -3.26
C LEU A 55 -18.81 14.96 -3.02
N PHE A 56 -17.69 14.58 -3.63
CA PHE A 56 -16.44 15.30 -3.44
C PHE A 56 -16.36 16.60 -4.26
N ILE A 57 -16.82 16.58 -5.51
CA ILE A 57 -16.72 17.72 -6.42
C ILE A 57 -17.88 18.70 -6.20
N GLU A 58 -19.12 18.23 -6.13
CA GLU A 58 -20.29 19.11 -6.07
C GLU A 58 -20.61 19.55 -4.64
N ARG A 59 -20.57 18.63 -3.66
CA ARG A 59 -20.92 18.95 -2.27
C ARG A 59 -19.78 19.58 -1.48
N TRP A 60 -18.59 19.03 -1.61
CA TRP A 60 -17.42 19.52 -0.85
C TRP A 60 -16.56 20.49 -1.65
N GLN A 61 -16.86 20.69 -2.94
CA GLN A 61 -16.14 21.61 -3.83
C GLN A 61 -14.62 21.42 -3.79
N LEU A 62 -14.18 20.18 -3.55
CA LEU A 62 -12.77 19.84 -3.53
C LEU A 62 -12.25 19.75 -4.97
N SER A 63 -11.10 20.35 -5.23
CA SER A 63 -10.39 20.13 -6.48
C SER A 63 -9.94 18.67 -6.60
N PRO A 64 -9.74 18.12 -7.82
CA PRO A 64 -9.20 16.77 -8.00
C PRO A 64 -7.93 16.50 -7.18
N TRP A 65 -7.06 17.50 -7.07
CA TRP A 65 -5.85 17.45 -6.23
C TRP A 65 -6.18 17.36 -4.73
N GLY A 66 -7.21 18.06 -4.28
CA GLY A 66 -7.67 17.97 -2.88
C GLY A 66 -8.16 16.58 -2.53
N VAL A 67 -8.89 15.93 -3.45
CA VAL A 67 -9.34 14.54 -3.29
C VAL A 67 -8.13 13.60 -3.25
N LEU A 68 -7.17 13.76 -4.16
CA LEU A 68 -5.95 12.96 -4.19
C LEU A 68 -5.17 13.05 -2.87
N ILE A 69 -4.94 14.25 -2.36
CA ILE A 69 -4.25 14.47 -1.07
C ILE A 69 -5.01 13.79 0.07
N MET A 70 -6.34 13.90 0.11
CA MET A 70 -7.16 13.26 1.12
C MET A 70 -7.06 11.73 1.04
N MET A 71 -6.99 11.16 -0.17
CA MET A 71 -6.77 9.73 -0.37
C MET A 71 -5.38 9.31 0.16
N GLN A 72 -4.33 10.08 -0.10
CA GLN A 72 -2.98 9.79 0.42
C GLN A 72 -2.95 9.87 1.96
N LEU A 73 -3.60 10.85 2.56
CA LEU A 73 -3.72 10.95 4.02
C LEU A 73 -4.47 9.76 4.62
N SER A 74 -5.55 9.30 3.96
CA SER A 74 -6.27 8.11 4.38
C SER A 74 -5.41 6.84 4.33
N TYR A 75 -4.54 6.70 3.32
CA TYR A 75 -3.58 5.60 3.23
C TYR A 75 -2.56 5.64 4.36
N ILE A 76 -2.01 6.82 4.70
CA ILE A 76 -1.09 6.96 5.84
C ILE A 76 -1.79 6.50 7.12
N LEU A 77 -3.02 6.96 7.34
CA LEU A 77 -3.78 6.64 8.54
C LEU A 77 -4.14 5.15 8.61
N MET A 78 -4.60 4.55 7.51
CA MET A 78 -4.90 3.13 7.45
C MET A 78 -3.64 2.27 7.55
N GLY A 79 -2.56 2.65 6.87
CA GLY A 79 -1.31 1.90 6.87
C GLY A 79 -0.55 1.93 8.20
N MET A 80 -0.95 2.79 9.13
CA MET A 80 -0.49 2.70 10.53
C MET A 80 -1.03 1.45 11.23
N PHE A 81 -2.17 0.89 10.79
CA PHE A 81 -2.90 -0.19 11.45
C PHE A 81 -3.01 -1.45 10.60
N LEU A 82 -3.06 -1.31 9.30
CA LEU A 82 -3.29 -2.38 8.33
C LEU A 82 -2.00 -2.74 7.61
N ASP A 83 -1.90 -4.00 7.23
CA ASP A 83 -0.92 -4.47 6.28
C ASP A 83 -1.19 -3.89 4.88
N ASP A 84 -0.12 -3.60 4.12
CA ASP A 84 -0.21 -2.98 2.79
C ASP A 84 -1.04 -3.80 1.81
N THR A 85 -0.88 -5.11 1.84
CA THR A 85 -1.61 -6.01 0.96
C THR A 85 -3.10 -6.02 1.29
N ALA A 86 -3.45 -6.08 2.58
CA ALA A 86 -4.84 -6.00 3.02
C ALA A 86 -5.45 -4.64 2.66
N MET A 87 -4.70 -3.56 2.88
CA MET A 87 -5.12 -2.20 2.54
C MET A 87 -5.34 -2.05 1.04
N LEU A 88 -4.41 -2.54 0.20
CA LEU A 88 -4.54 -2.50 -1.25
C LEU A 88 -5.81 -3.20 -1.72
N VAL A 89 -6.04 -4.42 -1.25
CA VAL A 89 -7.19 -5.22 -1.66
C VAL A 89 -8.52 -4.61 -1.26
N ILE A 90 -8.60 -3.98 -0.08
CA ILE A 90 -9.82 -3.32 0.41
C ILE A 90 -10.07 -2.02 -0.34
N VAL A 91 -9.03 -1.23 -0.58
CA VAL A 91 -9.18 0.17 -1.01
C VAL A 91 -9.05 0.35 -2.51
N ALA A 92 -8.26 -0.50 -3.21
CA ALA A 92 -8.07 -0.37 -4.65
C ALA A 92 -9.39 -0.41 -5.45
N PRO A 93 -10.37 -1.30 -5.16
CA PRO A 93 -11.65 -1.30 -5.86
C PRO A 93 -12.45 -0.02 -5.72
N LEU A 94 -12.21 0.74 -4.64
CA LEU A 94 -12.86 2.02 -4.37
C LEU A 94 -12.13 3.19 -5.03
N TYR A 95 -10.80 3.19 -4.90
CA TYR A 95 -9.98 4.36 -5.23
C TYR A 95 -9.52 4.37 -6.69
N VAL A 96 -9.29 3.20 -7.30
CA VAL A 96 -8.87 3.17 -8.72
C VAL A 96 -9.94 3.73 -9.66
N PRO A 97 -11.22 3.36 -9.57
CA PRO A 97 -12.27 3.99 -10.37
C PRO A 97 -12.37 5.51 -10.14
N LEU A 98 -12.22 5.94 -8.88
CA LEU A 98 -12.26 7.35 -8.53
C LEU A 98 -11.10 8.14 -9.14
N ILE A 99 -9.88 7.59 -9.11
CA ILE A 99 -8.69 8.20 -9.73
C ILE A 99 -8.88 8.36 -11.24
N ILE A 100 -9.41 7.34 -11.90
CA ILE A 100 -9.72 7.38 -13.34
C ILE A 100 -10.78 8.46 -13.64
N ALA A 101 -11.85 8.53 -12.84
CA ALA A 101 -12.90 9.54 -12.97
C ALA A 101 -12.37 10.97 -12.78
N LEU A 102 -11.37 11.15 -11.90
CA LEU A 102 -10.71 12.45 -11.69
C LEU A 102 -9.68 12.80 -12.79
N GLY A 103 -9.46 11.91 -13.77
CA GLY A 103 -8.54 12.13 -14.89
C GLY A 103 -7.07 11.90 -14.58
N PHE A 104 -6.75 11.19 -13.49
CA PHE A 104 -5.38 10.82 -13.14
C PHE A 104 -4.99 9.45 -13.71
N ASP A 105 -3.69 9.26 -13.96
CA ASP A 105 -3.13 8.00 -14.42
C ASP A 105 -3.08 6.96 -13.27
N PRO A 106 -3.64 5.73 -13.47
CA PRO A 106 -3.64 4.70 -12.43
C PRO A 106 -2.25 4.15 -12.10
N ILE A 107 -1.31 4.15 -13.06
CA ILE A 107 0.06 3.66 -12.85
C ILE A 107 0.80 4.62 -11.93
N TRP A 108 0.74 5.92 -12.25
CA TRP A 108 1.27 6.96 -11.39
C TRP A 108 0.68 6.90 -9.98
N TYR A 109 -0.63 6.73 -9.87
CA TYR A 109 -1.29 6.58 -8.59
C TYR A 109 -0.81 5.34 -7.80
N GLY A 110 -0.54 4.22 -8.47
CA GLY A 110 0.05 3.03 -7.87
C GLY A 110 1.44 3.29 -7.27
N VAL A 111 2.25 4.12 -7.94
CA VAL A 111 3.56 4.55 -7.40
C VAL A 111 3.37 5.42 -6.16
N LEU A 112 2.43 6.38 -6.19
CA LEU A 112 2.11 7.20 -5.01
C LEU A 112 1.65 6.33 -3.83
N TYR A 113 0.78 5.35 -4.08
CA TYR A 113 0.35 4.38 -3.08
C TYR A 113 1.53 3.68 -2.43
N THR A 114 2.47 3.17 -3.23
CA THR A 114 3.65 2.45 -2.74
C THR A 114 4.54 3.33 -1.84
N ILE A 115 4.78 4.58 -2.24
CA ILE A 115 5.57 5.53 -1.45
C ILE A 115 4.82 5.84 -0.14
N THR A 116 3.51 6.03 -0.20
CA THR A 116 2.68 6.36 0.96
C THR A 116 2.63 5.21 1.96
N CYS A 117 2.57 3.96 1.50
CA CYS A 117 2.70 2.78 2.37
C CYS A 117 4.03 2.75 3.12
N GLN A 118 5.13 3.10 2.46
CA GLN A 118 6.44 3.17 3.11
C GLN A 118 6.48 4.25 4.22
N ILE A 119 5.86 5.40 3.96
CA ILE A 119 5.71 6.46 4.98
C ILE A 119 4.89 5.94 6.17
N ALA A 120 3.77 5.28 5.92
CA ALA A 120 2.89 4.74 6.95
C ALA A 120 3.61 3.70 7.83
N TYR A 121 4.43 2.83 7.24
CA TYR A 121 5.21 1.82 7.97
C TYR A 121 6.31 2.39 8.85
N MET A 122 6.73 3.62 8.61
CA MET A 122 7.70 4.34 9.43
C MET A 122 7.06 5.35 10.37
N THR A 123 5.72 5.48 10.35
CA THR A 123 5.02 6.48 11.15
C THR A 123 4.40 5.86 12.40
N PRO A 124 4.65 6.42 13.61
CA PRO A 124 3.94 6.01 14.82
C PRO A 124 2.40 6.18 14.65
N PRO A 125 1.56 5.38 15.34
CA PRO A 125 1.85 4.60 16.54
C PRO A 125 2.29 3.16 16.29
N PHE A 126 1.92 2.53 15.14
CA PHE A 126 2.21 1.12 14.94
C PHE A 126 3.39 0.83 14.02
N GLY A 127 3.84 1.74 13.20
CA GLY A 127 4.99 1.63 12.29
C GLY A 127 5.69 0.27 12.27
N TYR A 128 5.25 -0.66 11.41
CA TYR A 128 5.70 -2.05 11.41
C TYR A 128 7.24 -2.18 11.41
N ASN A 129 7.90 -1.33 10.63
CA ASN A 129 9.36 -1.31 10.54
C ASN A 129 10.03 -0.86 11.86
N LEU A 130 9.34 -0.05 12.67
CA LEU A 130 9.88 0.45 13.93
C LEU A 130 9.94 -0.65 14.99
N PHE A 131 8.94 -1.51 15.06
CA PHE A 131 8.95 -2.68 15.94
C PHE A 131 10.00 -3.70 15.52
N LEU A 132 10.16 -3.92 14.21
CA LEU A 132 11.21 -4.81 13.71
C LEU A 132 12.60 -4.26 14.07
N MET A 133 12.82 -2.96 13.88
CA MET A 133 14.05 -2.29 14.26
C MET A 133 14.29 -2.39 15.77
N ARG A 134 13.26 -2.20 16.58
CA ARG A 134 13.37 -2.36 18.05
C ARG A 134 13.75 -3.78 18.46
N ALA A 135 13.22 -4.79 17.75
CA ALA A 135 13.54 -6.20 18.03
C ALA A 135 15.00 -6.56 17.73
N MET A 136 15.64 -5.85 16.79
CA MET A 136 17.03 -6.07 16.39
C MET A 136 18.01 -5.13 17.09
N ALA A 137 17.54 -4.02 17.65
CA ALA A 137 18.37 -3.01 18.30
C ALA A 137 18.91 -3.52 19.66
N PRO A 138 20.10 -3.08 20.10
CA PRO A 138 20.60 -3.29 21.45
C PRO A 138 19.59 -2.83 22.52
N LYS A 139 19.69 -3.42 23.72
CA LYS A 139 18.73 -3.15 24.81
C LYS A 139 18.73 -1.70 25.28
N GLU A 140 19.85 -1.02 25.12
CA GLU A 140 20.08 0.39 25.50
C GLU A 140 19.26 1.38 24.64
N ILE A 141 18.96 1.00 23.39
CA ILE A 141 18.17 1.86 22.47
C ILE A 141 16.69 1.68 22.77
N THR A 142 16.04 2.73 23.19
CA THR A 142 14.61 2.73 23.48
C THR A 142 13.76 2.89 22.21
N LEU A 143 12.48 2.57 22.29
CA LEU A 143 11.54 2.81 21.18
C LEU A 143 11.42 4.31 20.86
N GLN A 144 11.57 5.15 21.88
CA GLN A 144 11.49 6.61 21.73
C GLN A 144 12.69 7.17 20.97
N ASP A 145 13.88 6.58 21.17
CA ASP A 145 15.08 6.94 20.38
C ASP A 145 14.91 6.61 18.92
N ILE A 146 14.29 5.45 18.61
CA ILE A 146 13.95 5.04 17.26
C ILE A 146 12.95 6.02 16.63
N TYR A 147 11.89 6.39 17.35
CA TYR A 147 10.89 7.35 16.86
C TYR A 147 11.49 8.72 16.55
N SER A 148 12.37 9.24 17.40
CA SER A 148 13.03 10.52 17.16
C SER A 148 14.00 10.47 15.98
N SER A 149 14.70 9.35 15.80
CA SER A 149 15.67 9.21 14.69
C SER A 149 15.01 9.05 13.33
N ILE A 150 13.74 8.63 13.26
CA ILE A 150 13.06 8.37 11.99
C ILE A 150 12.45 9.64 11.36
N ILE A 151 12.24 10.69 12.12
CA ILE A 151 11.60 11.93 11.66
C ILE A 151 12.25 12.48 10.37
N PRO A 152 13.58 12.64 10.26
CA PRO A 152 14.20 13.14 9.04
C PRO A 152 13.96 12.24 7.83
N PHE A 153 13.90 10.93 8.03
CA PHE A 153 13.63 9.98 6.95
C PHE A 153 12.19 10.09 6.45
N VAL A 154 11.23 10.22 7.36
CA VAL A 154 9.82 10.44 7.01
C VAL A 154 9.67 11.75 6.23
N LEU A 155 10.35 12.83 6.65
CA LEU A 155 10.33 14.11 5.93
C LEU A 155 10.90 13.99 4.51
N ILE A 156 12.00 13.24 4.33
CA ILE A 156 12.59 12.98 3.01
C ILE A 156 11.61 12.17 2.15
N MET A 157 10.94 11.17 2.71
CA MET A 157 9.94 10.38 1.99
C MET A 157 8.72 11.21 1.58
N VAL A 158 8.22 12.07 2.47
CA VAL A 158 7.12 13.01 2.16
C VAL A 158 7.54 13.97 1.06
N PHE A 159 8.77 14.47 1.10
CA PHE A 159 9.33 15.32 0.04
C PHE A 159 9.43 14.56 -1.28
N GLY A 160 9.90 13.31 -1.27
CA GLY A 160 9.92 12.43 -2.44
C GLY A 160 8.52 12.19 -3.01
N LEU A 161 7.53 11.93 -2.14
CA LEU A 161 6.13 11.80 -2.53
C LEU A 161 5.63 13.07 -3.24
N ALA A 162 5.91 14.24 -2.67
CA ALA A 162 5.52 15.51 -3.26
C ALA A 162 6.16 15.74 -4.64
N ILE A 163 7.44 15.37 -4.84
CA ILE A 163 8.10 15.44 -6.14
C ILE A 163 7.40 14.56 -7.16
N VAL A 164 7.11 13.28 -6.83
CA VAL A 164 6.43 12.36 -7.76
C VAL A 164 4.98 12.79 -8.02
N MET A 165 4.34 13.45 -7.06
CA MET A 165 3.01 14.04 -7.27
C MET A 165 3.05 15.18 -8.28
N ILE A 166 4.07 16.07 -8.20
CA ILE A 166 4.20 17.24 -9.08
C ILE A 166 4.71 16.84 -10.47
N PHE A 167 5.58 15.82 -10.55
CA PHE A 167 6.19 15.33 -11.78
C PHE A 167 5.79 13.88 -12.07
N PRO A 168 4.58 13.64 -12.62
CA PRO A 168 4.08 12.29 -12.94
C PRO A 168 5.01 11.50 -13.87
N GLU A 169 5.73 12.21 -14.75
CA GLU A 169 6.66 11.62 -15.71
C GLU A 169 7.74 10.76 -15.06
N ILE A 170 8.11 11.03 -13.81
CA ILE A 170 9.09 10.21 -13.06
C ILE A 170 8.57 8.77 -12.91
N ALA A 171 7.26 8.60 -12.75
CA ALA A 171 6.63 7.30 -12.56
C ALA A 171 6.20 6.65 -13.89
N THR A 172 5.76 7.45 -14.86
CA THR A 172 5.17 6.96 -16.12
C THR A 172 6.16 6.81 -17.26
N TYR A 173 7.32 7.47 -17.20
CA TYR A 173 8.33 7.47 -18.28
C TYR A 173 8.71 6.06 -18.77
N LEU A 174 8.92 5.14 -17.87
CA LEU A 174 9.34 3.79 -18.23
C LEU A 174 8.18 2.94 -18.80
N PRO A 175 6.99 2.91 -18.19
CA PRO A 175 5.82 2.21 -18.71
C PRO A 175 5.32 2.74 -20.07
N GLU A 176 5.46 4.03 -20.34
CA GLU A 176 5.04 4.63 -21.62
C GLU A 176 6.01 4.31 -22.77
N LYS A 177 7.25 3.95 -22.45
CA LYS A 177 8.29 3.69 -23.45
C LYS A 177 8.35 2.24 -23.91
N TYR A 178 7.76 1.31 -23.16
CA TYR A 178 7.74 -0.12 -23.41
C TYR A 178 6.32 -0.69 -23.41
#